data_00eb00fb47f7095178d1215dee054e4e
#
_entry.id   00eb00fb47f7095178d1215dee054e4e
#
_cell.length_a   1.000
_cell.length_b   1.000
_cell.length_c   1.000
_cell.angle_alpha   90.00
_cell.angle_beta   90.00
_cell.angle_gamma   90.00
#
_symmetry.space_group_name_H-M   'P 1'
#
loop_
_entity.id
_entity.type
_entity.pdbx_description
1 polymer ?
#
loop_
_entity_poly.entity_id
_entity_poly.type
_entity_poly.pdbx_seq_one_letter_code
_entity_poly.pdbx_strand_id
1 'polypeptide(L)'
;VTGEAAPGDLRAALSAGLVPAMRARDAVTVSALRSALAALGNAEAVPSGDRPRAGAMEEAALGVGAADVPRRELSEDEVRAVVEQEVAERVEAADRLRALGRPADGERPEAEAAVLRGLLDAARRRA
;
A
#
# COMPACT_ATOMS: atom_id res chain seq x y z
N VAL A 1 -8.65 -14.75 21.56
CA VAL A 1 -8.66 -14.78 21.01
C VAL A 1 -8.37 -14.58 20.11
N THR A 2 -8.04 -14.58 20.14
CA THR A 2 -7.43 -14.60 19.50
C THR A 2 -7.66 -14.74 18.28
N GLY A 3 -8.02 -15.22 17.85
CA GLY A 3 -8.14 -15.40 16.54
C GLY A 3 -8.82 -14.41 15.80
N GLU A 4 -9.36 -13.52 16.39
CA GLU A 4 -10.05 -12.62 15.59
C GLU A 4 -9.14 -11.71 14.91
N ALA A 5 -9.35 -11.50 13.66
CA ALA A 5 -8.61 -10.56 12.88
C ALA A 5 -8.97 -9.18 13.37
N ALA A 6 -8.05 -8.54 13.98
CA ALA A 6 -8.26 -7.18 14.41
C ALA A 6 -8.30 -6.28 13.19
N PRO A 7 -9.02 -5.19 13.26
CA PRO A 7 -8.91 -4.19 12.20
C PRO A 7 -7.45 -3.82 12.05
N GLY A 8 -6.97 -3.84 10.85
CA GLY A 8 -5.60 -3.49 10.60
C GLY A 8 -4.64 -4.63 10.58
N ASP A 9 -5.12 -5.87 10.64
CA ASP A 9 -4.25 -7.02 10.57
C ASP A 9 -3.37 -6.99 9.34
N LEU A 10 -3.94 -6.69 8.19
CA LEU A 10 -3.16 -6.63 6.96
C LEU A 10 -2.17 -5.49 7.02
N ARG A 11 -2.61 -4.34 7.50
CA ARG A 11 -1.70 -3.21 7.65
C ARG A 11 -0.55 -3.56 8.60
N ALA A 12 -0.87 -4.22 9.71
CA ALA A 12 0.16 -4.61 10.66
C ALA A 12 1.16 -5.57 10.03
N ALA A 13 0.68 -6.48 9.20
CA ALA A 13 1.55 -7.42 8.52
C ALA A 13 2.49 -6.71 7.55
N LEU A 14 1.96 -5.73 6.81
CA LEU A 14 2.80 -4.95 5.91
C LEU A 14 3.91 -4.23 6.67
N SER A 15 3.54 -3.60 7.77
CA SER A 15 4.53 -2.88 8.58
C SER A 15 5.54 -3.81 9.21
N ALA A 16 5.07 -4.94 9.71
CA ALA A 16 5.94 -5.88 10.40
C ALA A 16 6.95 -6.52 9.46
N GLY A 17 6.60 -6.63 8.18
CA GLY A 17 7.50 -7.26 7.22
C GLY A 17 8.65 -6.38 6.77
N LEU A 18 8.58 -5.08 7.02
CA LEU A 18 9.51 -4.15 6.41
C LEU A 18 10.94 -4.29 6.95
N VAL A 19 11.11 -4.30 8.27
CA VAL A 19 12.45 -4.38 8.84
C VAL A 19 13.14 -5.71 8.51
N PRO A 20 12.47 -6.86 8.63
CA PRO A 20 13.13 -8.10 8.19
C PRO A 20 13.53 -8.09 6.73
N ALA A 21 12.71 -7.50 5.86
CA ALA A 21 13.05 -7.44 4.45
C ALA A 21 14.26 -6.54 4.23
N MET A 22 14.34 -5.43 4.97
CA MET A 22 15.50 -4.55 4.87
C MET A 22 16.76 -5.24 5.34
N ARG A 23 16.66 -5.99 6.44
CA ARG A 23 17.81 -6.73 6.95
C ARG A 23 18.27 -7.80 5.97
N ALA A 24 17.33 -8.43 5.30
CA ALA A 24 17.65 -9.44 4.31
C ALA A 24 18.08 -8.84 2.97
N ARG A 25 18.04 -7.54 2.85
CA ARG A 25 18.34 -6.83 1.60
C ARG A 25 17.47 -7.32 0.46
N ASP A 26 16.23 -7.59 0.78
CA ASP A 26 15.23 -8.06 -0.19
C ASP A 26 14.57 -6.83 -0.78
N ALA A 27 15.16 -6.30 -1.83
CA ALA A 27 14.72 -5.03 -2.40
C ALA A 27 13.30 -5.12 -2.97
N VAL A 28 12.94 -6.26 -3.50
CA VAL A 28 11.59 -6.45 -4.04
C VAL A 28 10.55 -6.32 -2.94
N THR A 29 10.77 -7.04 -1.85
CA THR A 29 9.83 -7.00 -0.75
C THR A 29 9.78 -5.61 -0.11
N VAL A 30 10.93 -4.98 0.09
CA VAL A 30 10.96 -3.63 0.64
C VAL A 30 10.14 -2.67 -0.23
N SER A 31 10.35 -2.73 -1.53
CA SER A 31 9.65 -1.84 -2.45
C SER A 31 8.15 -2.08 -2.41
N ALA A 32 7.74 -3.34 -2.44
CA ALA A 32 6.32 -3.68 -2.42
C ALA A 32 5.65 -3.20 -1.13
N LEU A 33 6.30 -3.44 0.00
CA LEU A 33 5.72 -3.05 1.29
C LEU A 33 5.64 -1.54 1.45
N ARG A 34 6.70 -0.84 1.07
CA ARG A 34 6.69 0.62 1.16
C ARG A 34 5.61 1.23 0.28
N SER A 35 5.46 0.70 -0.91
CA SER A 35 4.47 1.20 -1.83
C SER A 35 3.05 0.99 -1.31
N ALA A 36 2.79 -0.19 -0.77
CA ALA A 36 1.46 -0.47 -0.23
C ALA A 36 1.18 0.40 1.00
N LEU A 37 2.18 0.57 1.87
CA LEU A 37 1.99 1.42 3.04
C LEU A 37 1.76 2.87 2.65
N ALA A 38 2.47 3.34 1.62
CA ALA A 38 2.27 4.70 1.13
C ALA A 38 0.87 4.86 0.55
N ALA A 39 0.39 3.85 -0.17
CA ALA A 39 -0.97 3.92 -0.72
C ALA A 39 -2.01 3.98 0.39
N LEU A 40 -1.80 3.23 1.46
CA LEU A 40 -2.70 3.30 2.60
C LEU A 40 -2.67 4.69 3.24
N GLY A 41 -1.46 5.24 3.39
CA GLY A 41 -1.33 6.57 3.95
C GLY A 41 -2.04 7.62 3.12
N ASN A 42 -1.94 7.50 1.80
CA ASN A 42 -2.62 8.42 0.91
C ASN A 42 -4.13 8.31 1.02
N ALA A 43 -4.63 7.08 1.13
CA ALA A 43 -6.07 6.88 1.26
C ALA A 43 -6.59 7.47 2.56
N GLU A 44 -5.80 7.40 3.61
CA GLU A 44 -6.19 7.95 4.90
C GLU A 44 -6.15 9.46 4.93
N ALA A 45 -5.25 10.03 4.16
CA ALA A 45 -5.03 11.47 4.20
C ALA A 45 -6.04 12.25 3.40
N VAL A 46 -6.76 11.61 2.52
CA VAL A 46 -7.66 12.32 1.62
C VAL A 46 -9.01 12.50 2.25
N PRO A 47 -9.39 13.70 2.58
CA PRO A 47 -10.75 13.93 3.03
C PRO A 47 -11.67 13.73 1.86
N SER A 48 -12.75 13.10 2.10
CA SER A 48 -13.62 12.78 1.02
C SER A 48 -14.13 14.04 0.37
N GLY A 49 -13.96 14.10 -0.88
CA GLY A 49 -14.52 15.13 -1.69
C GLY A 49 -13.90 16.48 -1.56
N ASP A 50 -13.01 16.65 -0.62
CA ASP A 50 -12.48 17.94 -0.39
C ASP A 50 -11.06 18.03 -0.77
N ARG A 51 -10.84 18.26 -2.02
CA ARG A 51 -9.50 18.43 -2.45
C ARG A 51 -9.04 19.80 -2.12
N PRO A 52 -7.86 19.95 -1.54
CA PRO A 52 -7.35 21.27 -1.23
C PRO A 52 -7.18 22.06 -2.49
N ARG A 53 -7.55 23.31 -2.43
CA ARG A 53 -7.23 24.23 -3.47
C ARG A 53 -5.83 24.75 -3.27
N ALA A 54 -5.37 25.49 -4.26
CA ALA A 54 -4.00 26.02 -4.19
C ALA A 54 -3.79 26.83 -2.92
N GLY A 55 -4.75 27.64 -2.56
CA GLY A 55 -4.60 28.44 -1.37
C GLY A 55 -4.55 27.61 -0.11
N ALA A 56 -5.39 26.60 -0.05
CA ALA A 56 -5.40 25.74 1.11
C ALA A 56 -4.10 24.98 1.22
N MET A 57 -3.53 24.61 0.08
CA MET A 57 -2.27 23.92 0.12
C MET A 57 -1.16 24.83 0.59
N GLU A 58 -1.21 26.08 0.22
CA GLU A 58 -0.23 27.02 0.70
C GLU A 58 -0.31 27.16 2.20
N GLU A 59 -1.52 27.21 2.72
CA GLU A 59 -1.67 27.31 4.16
C GLU A 59 -1.12 26.07 4.84
N ALA A 60 -1.38 24.92 4.27
CA ALA A 60 -0.85 23.69 4.81
C ALA A 60 0.67 23.70 4.76
N ALA A 61 1.22 24.25 3.69
CA ALA A 61 2.67 24.32 3.56
C ALA A 61 3.29 25.20 4.61
N LEU A 62 2.54 26.14 5.13
CA LEU A 62 3.03 26.95 6.23
C LEU A 62 3.07 26.17 7.53
N GLY A 63 2.53 24.99 7.55
CA GLY A 63 2.75 24.08 8.65
C GLY A 63 1.73 24.11 9.76
N VAL A 64 0.93 25.12 9.78
CA VAL A 64 0.06 25.28 10.94
C VAL A 64 -1.05 24.26 10.93
N GLY A 65 -1.65 24.04 9.78
CA GLY A 65 -2.78 23.14 9.72
C GLY A 65 -2.43 21.74 9.28
N ALA A 66 -1.20 21.53 8.85
CA ALA A 66 -0.85 20.25 8.28
C ALA A 66 -0.99 19.11 9.27
N ALA A 67 -0.64 19.38 10.52
CA ALA A 67 -0.71 18.35 11.54
C ALA A 67 -2.14 18.07 11.97
N ASP A 68 -3.03 18.98 11.65
CA ASP A 68 -4.41 18.85 12.10
C ASP A 68 -5.34 18.31 11.04
N VAL A 69 -4.83 17.92 9.89
CA VAL A 69 -5.67 17.36 8.85
C VAL A 69 -6.29 16.06 9.35
N PRO A 70 -7.62 15.97 9.35
CA PRO A 70 -8.25 14.75 9.85
C PRO A 70 -7.86 13.58 8.98
N ARG A 71 -7.61 12.46 9.62
CA ARG A 71 -7.32 11.25 8.92
C ARG A 71 -8.54 10.39 8.88
N ARG A 72 -8.78 9.83 7.72
CA ARG A 72 -9.86 8.91 7.55
C ARG A 72 -9.38 7.54 7.98
N GLU A 73 -10.16 6.92 8.84
CA GLU A 73 -9.81 5.59 9.29
C GLU A 73 -10.33 4.57 8.31
N LEU A 74 -9.45 3.71 7.82
CA LEU A 74 -9.84 2.71 6.84
C LEU A 74 -10.31 1.46 7.54
N SER A 75 -11.40 0.90 7.05
CA SER A 75 -11.85 -0.41 7.52
C SER A 75 -10.91 -1.48 6.98
N GLU A 76 -11.04 -2.67 7.55
CA GLU A 76 -10.24 -3.79 7.07
C GLU A 76 -10.50 -4.06 5.58
N ASP A 77 -11.76 -3.96 5.16
CA ASP A 77 -12.08 -4.17 3.76
C ASP A 77 -11.47 -3.08 2.88
N GLU A 78 -11.43 -1.86 3.37
CA GLU A 78 -10.81 -0.78 2.61
C GLU A 78 -9.30 -0.97 2.51
N VAL A 79 -8.67 -1.40 3.59
CA VAL A 79 -7.24 -1.70 3.55
C VAL A 79 -6.97 -2.78 2.50
N ARG A 80 -7.77 -3.84 2.53
CA ARG A 80 -7.61 -4.91 1.56
C ARG A 80 -7.77 -4.41 0.13
N ALA A 81 -8.77 -3.56 -0.12
CA ALA A 81 -9.01 -3.04 -1.46
C ALA A 81 -7.82 -2.23 -1.96
N VAL A 82 -7.21 -1.44 -1.09
CA VAL A 82 -6.04 -0.66 -1.48
C VAL A 82 -4.89 -1.58 -1.87
N VAL A 83 -4.64 -2.61 -1.09
CA VAL A 83 -3.55 -3.53 -1.39
C VAL A 83 -3.85 -4.32 -2.66
N GLU A 84 -5.09 -4.72 -2.86
CA GLU A 84 -5.48 -5.41 -4.10
C GLU A 84 -5.26 -4.53 -5.32
N GLN A 85 -5.51 -3.24 -5.18
CA GLN A 85 -5.25 -2.31 -6.28
C GLN A 85 -3.76 -2.23 -6.58
N GLU A 86 -2.92 -2.25 -5.55
CA GLU A 86 -1.47 -2.28 -5.76
C GLU A 86 -1.04 -3.53 -6.52
N VAL A 87 -1.65 -4.66 -6.20
CA VAL A 87 -1.37 -5.89 -6.94
C VAL A 87 -1.77 -5.74 -8.40
N ALA A 88 -2.98 -5.23 -8.63
CA ALA A 88 -3.49 -5.10 -9.99
C ALA A 88 -2.61 -4.19 -10.84
N GLU A 89 -2.13 -3.10 -10.27
CA GLU A 89 -1.27 -2.19 -11.00
C GLU A 89 0.04 -2.84 -11.40
N ARG A 90 0.58 -3.69 -10.54
CA ARG A 90 1.82 -4.37 -10.84
C ARG A 90 1.65 -5.45 -11.89
N VAL A 91 0.55 -6.18 -11.81
CA VAL A 91 0.25 -7.18 -12.84
C VAL A 91 0.10 -6.50 -14.18
N GLU A 92 -0.62 -5.39 -14.22
CA GLU A 92 -0.83 -4.65 -15.45
C GLU A 92 0.49 -4.13 -16.01
N ALA A 93 1.35 -3.62 -15.13
CA ALA A 93 2.66 -3.14 -15.57
C ALA A 93 3.50 -4.27 -16.18
N ALA A 94 3.47 -5.44 -15.54
CA ALA A 94 4.22 -6.58 -16.05
C ALA A 94 3.69 -7.01 -17.43
N ASP A 95 2.37 -7.05 -17.56
CA ASP A 95 1.76 -7.45 -18.83
C ASP A 95 2.10 -6.47 -19.93
N ARG A 96 2.11 -5.18 -19.61
CA ARG A 96 2.44 -4.16 -20.59
C ARG A 96 3.89 -4.29 -21.05
N LEU A 97 4.79 -4.58 -20.10
CA LEU A 97 6.20 -4.75 -20.48
C LEU A 97 6.39 -5.97 -21.36
N ARG A 98 5.68 -7.06 -21.06
CA ARG A 98 5.75 -8.23 -21.93
C ARG A 98 5.23 -7.93 -23.32
N ALA A 99 4.14 -7.18 -23.40
CA ALA A 99 3.58 -6.81 -24.69
C ALA A 99 4.53 -5.95 -25.51
N LEU A 100 5.38 -5.19 -24.83
CA LEU A 100 6.37 -4.36 -25.49
C LEU A 100 7.64 -5.12 -25.83
N GLY A 101 7.66 -6.42 -25.63
CA GLY A 101 8.84 -7.23 -25.92
C GLY A 101 9.92 -7.11 -24.87
N ARG A 102 9.55 -6.75 -23.65
CA ARG A 102 10.49 -6.58 -22.57
C ARG A 102 10.10 -7.46 -21.36
N PRO A 103 10.06 -8.79 -21.57
CA PRO A 103 9.56 -9.66 -20.51
C PRO A 103 10.44 -9.64 -19.26
N ALA A 104 11.76 -9.47 -19.42
CA ALA A 104 12.63 -9.45 -18.26
C ALA A 104 12.29 -8.26 -17.34
N ASP A 105 11.88 -7.15 -17.92
CA ASP A 105 11.54 -5.99 -17.12
C ASP A 105 10.24 -6.18 -16.36
N GLY A 106 9.40 -7.11 -16.80
CA GLY A 106 8.16 -7.42 -16.10
C GLY A 106 8.34 -8.29 -14.88
N GLU A 107 9.52 -8.88 -14.70
CA GLU A 107 9.74 -9.79 -13.57
C GLU A 107 9.66 -9.08 -12.24
N ARG A 108 10.15 -7.86 -12.17
CA ARG A 108 10.16 -7.12 -10.92
C ARG A 108 8.75 -6.77 -10.44
N PRO A 109 7.92 -6.13 -11.27
CA PRO A 109 6.55 -5.88 -10.81
C PRO A 109 5.77 -7.15 -10.52
N GLU A 110 6.03 -8.21 -11.26
CA GLU A 110 5.37 -9.47 -10.99
C GLU A 110 5.78 -10.03 -9.63
N ALA A 111 7.05 -9.93 -9.29
CA ALA A 111 7.52 -10.40 -8.00
C ALA A 111 6.96 -9.55 -6.86
N GLU A 112 6.83 -8.26 -7.07
CA GLU A 112 6.22 -7.40 -6.07
C GLU A 112 4.76 -7.75 -5.86
N ALA A 113 4.05 -8.02 -6.94
CA ALA A 113 2.66 -8.44 -6.84
C ALA A 113 2.54 -9.73 -6.03
N ALA A 114 3.48 -10.65 -6.24
CA ALA A 114 3.45 -11.92 -5.51
C ALA A 114 3.64 -11.71 -4.01
N VAL A 115 4.51 -10.78 -3.62
CA VAL A 115 4.69 -10.47 -2.21
C VAL A 115 3.39 -10.00 -1.60
N LEU A 116 2.72 -9.07 -2.26
CA LEU A 116 1.49 -8.50 -1.72
C LEU A 116 0.35 -9.52 -1.71
N ARG A 117 0.27 -10.36 -2.74
CA ARG A 117 -0.73 -11.43 -2.75
C ARG A 117 -0.53 -12.38 -1.58
N GLY A 118 0.71 -12.70 -1.28
CA GLY A 118 1.00 -13.58 -0.16
C GLY A 118 0.46 -13.03 1.15
N LEU A 119 0.61 -11.73 1.34
CA LEU A 119 0.11 -11.09 2.55
C LEU A 119 -1.41 -11.03 2.57
N LEU A 120 -2.02 -10.77 1.42
CA LEU A 120 -3.48 -10.78 1.32
C LEU A 120 -4.03 -12.17 1.66
N ASP A 121 -3.40 -13.20 1.12
CA ASP A 121 -3.84 -14.56 1.36
C ASP A 121 -3.67 -14.95 2.83
N ALA A 122 -2.56 -14.55 3.42
CA ALA A 122 -2.33 -14.85 4.83
C ALA A 122 -3.35 -14.15 5.72
N ALA A 123 -3.68 -12.91 5.39
CA ALA A 123 -4.69 -12.18 6.16
C ALA A 123 -6.05 -12.83 6.04
N ARG A 124 -6.38 -13.32 4.84
CA ARG A 124 -7.66 -14.00 4.63
C ARG A 124 -7.73 -15.28 5.45
N ARG A 125 -6.64 -16.02 5.51
CA ARG A 125 -6.62 -17.25 6.27
C ARG A 125 -6.77 -17.02 7.76
N ARG A 126 -6.30 -15.88 8.24
CA ARG A 126 -6.42 -15.55 9.66
C ARG A 126 -7.82 -15.06 10.03
N ALA A 127 -8.56 -14.60 9.08
CA ALA A 127 -9.89 -14.07 9.33
C ALA A 127 -10.93 -15.21 9.58
#